data_f0101e7906ffbfdba10a90040bb747eb
#
_entry.id   f0101e7906ffbfdba10a90040bb747eb
#
_cell.length_a   1.000
_cell.length_b   1.000
_cell.length_c   1.000
_cell.angle_alpha   90.00
_cell.angle_beta   90.00
_cell.angle_gamma   90.00
#
_symmetry.space_group_name_H-M   'P 1'
#
loop_
_entity.id
_entity.type
_entity.pdbx_description
1 polymer ?
#
loop_
_entity_poly.entity_id
_entity_poly.type
_entity_poly.pdbx_seq_one_letter_code
_entity_poly.pdbx_strand_id
1 'polypeptide(L)'
;MKKIQKINLAVFLAFIVFTIPLSYVLGSDFMGRQEKPWHMQGSVHEDSLSQEYLGKYKILDKVPVTLQVERSKEKRVLILIDAWGVPFDEKKMAKEFAIFKDVPHEYAIHKRLKNVTKHAELVEFRTDSTESIVAIEKLSRLDSLLMNSDYKTVALTINDSKEGSEESLRNVLNDIAELMKKFPDVQFIVQGAHRPILGTPETRREYYAHWVPVVIGNF
;
A
#
# COMPACT_ATOMS: atom_id res chain seq x y z
N MET A 1 9.96 -19.91 51.75
CA MET A 1 10.00 -20.27 50.31
C MET A 1 11.02 -21.36 50.07
N LYS A 2 10.61 -22.47 49.44
CA LYS A 2 11.54 -23.58 49.10
C LYS A 2 12.56 -23.10 48.06
N LYS A 3 13.79 -23.64 48.11
CA LYS A 3 14.91 -23.26 47.23
C LYS A 3 14.54 -23.23 45.73
N ILE A 4 13.70 -24.22 45.32
CA ILE A 4 13.18 -24.35 43.94
C ILE A 4 12.31 -23.12 43.53
N GLN A 5 11.47 -22.60 44.44
CA GLN A 5 10.61 -21.47 44.18
C GLN A 5 11.42 -20.16 43.98
N LYS A 6 12.55 -20.03 44.70
CA LYS A 6 13.46 -18.90 44.54
C LYS A 6 14.19 -18.91 43.19
N ILE A 7 14.60 -20.14 42.74
CA ILE A 7 15.24 -20.34 41.44
C ILE A 7 14.25 -20.00 40.30
N ASN A 8 13.03 -20.53 40.38
CA ASN A 8 12.01 -20.26 39.36
C ASN A 8 11.63 -18.77 39.28
N LEU A 9 11.57 -18.07 40.43
CA LEU A 9 11.32 -16.66 40.47
C LEU A 9 12.48 -15.86 39.83
N ALA A 10 13.73 -16.22 40.12
CA ALA A 10 14.91 -15.58 39.56
C ALA A 10 14.99 -15.77 38.04
N VAL A 11 14.72 -17.01 37.53
CA VAL A 11 14.64 -17.29 36.11
C VAL A 11 13.52 -16.52 35.41
N PHE A 12 12.36 -16.43 36.05
CA PHE A 12 11.22 -15.66 35.52
C PHE A 12 11.53 -14.17 35.44
N LEU A 13 12.14 -13.60 36.48
CA LEU A 13 12.55 -12.20 36.48
C LEU A 13 13.64 -11.91 35.45
N ALA A 14 14.63 -12.81 35.31
CA ALA A 14 15.64 -12.68 34.26
C ALA A 14 15.00 -12.73 32.87
N PHE A 15 14.05 -13.65 32.64
CA PHE A 15 13.31 -13.72 31.39
C PHE A 15 12.57 -12.42 31.10
N ILE A 16 11.88 -11.81 32.07
CA ILE A 16 11.20 -10.52 31.89
C ILE A 16 12.20 -9.41 31.58
N VAL A 17 13.32 -9.33 32.33
CA VAL A 17 14.35 -8.31 32.15
C VAL A 17 15.02 -8.39 30.77
N PHE A 18 15.21 -9.58 30.21
CA PHE A 18 15.83 -9.78 28.91
C PHE A 18 14.82 -9.74 27.76
N THR A 19 13.65 -10.33 27.91
CA THR A 19 12.67 -10.42 26.82
C THR A 19 11.95 -9.11 26.56
N ILE A 20 11.67 -8.29 27.59
CA ILE A 20 11.02 -6.99 27.40
C ILE A 20 11.92 -6.03 26.58
N PRO A 21 13.19 -5.79 26.92
CA PRO A 21 14.05 -4.98 26.06
C PRO A 21 14.32 -5.60 24.69
N LEU A 22 14.50 -6.92 24.62
CA LEU A 22 14.71 -7.62 23.35
C LEU A 22 13.47 -7.55 22.45
N SER A 23 12.28 -7.76 23.00
CA SER A 23 11.03 -7.55 22.27
C SER A 23 10.85 -6.07 21.90
N TYR A 24 11.42 -5.18 22.67
CA TYR A 24 11.44 -3.75 22.42
C TYR A 24 12.38 -3.41 21.25
N VAL A 25 13.51 -4.04 21.10
CA VAL A 25 14.48 -3.83 20.01
C VAL A 25 14.08 -4.59 18.74
N LEU A 26 13.60 -5.84 18.87
CA LEU A 26 13.25 -6.70 17.74
C LEU A 26 11.77 -6.64 17.34
N GLY A 27 10.88 -6.32 18.26
CA GLY A 27 9.44 -6.55 18.08
C GLY A 27 8.68 -5.40 17.48
N SER A 28 9.26 -4.20 17.31
CA SER A 28 8.52 -3.09 16.71
C SER A 28 8.25 -3.29 15.23
N ASP A 29 9.18 -3.93 14.53
CA ASP A 29 9.07 -4.19 13.10
C ASP A 29 8.37 -5.51 12.78
N PHE A 30 8.53 -6.52 13.64
CA PHE A 30 8.01 -7.86 13.43
C PHE A 30 6.48 -7.98 13.65
N MET A 31 5.91 -7.17 14.55
CA MET A 31 4.49 -7.24 14.90
C MET A 31 3.64 -6.11 14.30
N GLY A 32 4.18 -5.30 13.41
CA GLY A 32 3.46 -4.15 12.84
C GLY A 32 3.02 -3.12 13.88
N ARG A 33 3.64 -3.11 15.05
CA ARG A 33 3.41 -2.09 16.07
C ARG A 33 4.09 -0.80 15.64
N GLN A 34 3.39 0.28 15.83
CA GLN A 34 3.92 1.62 15.59
C GLN A 34 5.29 1.78 16.24
N GLU A 35 6.18 2.36 15.46
CA GLU A 35 7.54 2.70 15.82
C GLU A 35 7.64 3.41 17.17
N LYS A 36 8.72 3.18 17.86
CA LYS A 36 8.92 3.66 19.21
C LYS A 36 9.38 5.11 19.24
N PRO A 37 8.94 5.89 20.24
CA PRO A 37 9.26 7.32 20.32
C PRO A 37 10.77 7.63 20.30
N TRP A 38 11.61 6.80 20.89
CA TRP A 38 13.06 7.10 21.02
C TRP A 38 13.91 6.71 19.81
N HIS A 39 13.39 5.84 18.91
CA HIS A 39 13.96 5.61 17.60
C HIS A 39 13.49 6.62 16.57
N MET A 40 12.49 7.40 16.93
CA MET A 40 11.74 8.28 16.04
C MET A 40 12.22 9.73 16.07
N GLN A 41 13.32 10.06 16.75
CA GLN A 41 13.85 11.43 16.69
C GLN A 41 14.30 11.86 15.28
N GLY A 42 14.39 10.89 14.34
CA GLY A 42 14.51 11.17 12.91
C GLY A 42 13.23 11.02 12.10
N SER A 43 12.20 10.33 12.64
CA SER A 43 11.05 9.88 11.85
C SER A 43 9.84 10.82 11.86
N VAL A 44 9.82 11.83 12.70
CA VAL A 44 8.75 12.86 12.67
C VAL A 44 8.79 13.62 11.34
N HIS A 45 9.97 13.71 10.69
CA HIS A 45 10.12 14.24 9.35
C HIS A 45 9.76 13.23 8.24
N GLU A 46 9.85 11.93 8.50
CA GLU A 46 9.57 10.88 7.51
C GLU A 46 8.08 10.75 7.14
N ASP A 47 7.17 11.27 7.96
CA ASP A 47 5.72 11.23 7.68
C ASP A 47 5.23 12.47 6.91
N SER A 48 6.08 13.47 6.72
CA SER A 48 5.77 14.67 5.94
C SER A 48 6.40 14.56 4.56
N LEU A 49 5.57 14.63 3.52
CA LEU A 49 6.05 14.66 2.14
C LEU A 49 6.98 15.87 1.91
N SER A 50 8.00 15.66 1.09
CA SER A 50 8.89 16.76 0.68
C SER A 50 8.14 17.81 -0.14
N GLN A 51 8.68 19.02 -0.21
CA GLN A 51 8.11 20.11 -1.03
C GLN A 51 8.07 19.74 -2.52
N GLU A 52 9.00 18.88 -2.98
CA GLU A 52 9.03 18.39 -4.36
C GLU A 52 7.76 17.57 -4.68
N TYR A 53 7.35 16.67 -3.77
CA TYR A 53 6.11 15.91 -3.92
C TYR A 53 4.87 16.80 -3.84
N LEU A 54 4.83 17.71 -2.86
CA LEU A 54 3.69 18.62 -2.67
C LEU A 54 3.49 19.57 -3.86
N GLY A 55 4.57 19.96 -4.54
CA GLY A 55 4.50 20.84 -5.72
C GLY A 55 4.17 20.12 -7.02
N LYS A 56 4.31 18.78 -7.08
CA LYS A 56 4.23 18.03 -8.34
C LYS A 56 3.00 17.12 -8.43
N TYR A 57 2.53 16.58 -7.32
CA TYR A 57 1.45 15.61 -7.30
C TYR A 57 0.25 16.10 -6.49
N LYS A 58 -0.93 15.70 -6.91
CA LYS A 58 -2.16 15.90 -6.14
C LYS A 58 -2.10 15.10 -4.85
N ILE A 59 -2.36 15.74 -3.73
CA ILE A 59 -2.43 15.07 -2.44
C ILE A 59 -3.89 14.81 -2.10
N LEU A 60 -4.22 13.55 -1.88
CA LEU A 60 -5.55 13.13 -1.51
C LEU A 60 -5.72 13.14 0.01
N ASP A 61 -6.92 13.47 0.47
CA ASP A 61 -7.27 13.46 1.89
C ASP A 61 -7.21 12.04 2.48
N LYS A 62 -7.15 11.97 3.81
CA LYS A 62 -7.15 10.69 4.55
C LYS A 62 -8.55 10.08 4.65
N VAL A 63 -9.18 9.88 3.50
CA VAL A 63 -10.43 9.14 3.30
C VAL A 63 -10.27 8.21 2.09
N PRO A 64 -11.08 7.16 1.92
CA PRO A 64 -10.95 6.24 0.79
C PRO A 64 -10.81 6.97 -0.53
N VAL A 65 -9.83 6.54 -1.35
CA VAL A 65 -9.60 7.16 -2.68
C VAL A 65 -10.84 7.07 -3.56
N THR A 66 -11.58 5.97 -3.43
CA THR A 66 -12.85 5.74 -4.15
C THR A 66 -13.91 6.80 -3.89
N LEU A 67 -13.88 7.47 -2.74
CA LEU A 67 -14.80 8.55 -2.37
C LEU A 67 -14.33 9.93 -2.85
N GLN A 68 -13.05 10.06 -3.21
CA GLN A 68 -12.45 11.32 -3.67
C GLN A 68 -12.36 11.42 -5.19
N VAL A 69 -12.50 10.29 -5.87
CA VAL A 69 -12.42 10.20 -7.32
C VAL A 69 -13.81 10.02 -7.90
N GLU A 70 -14.27 11.02 -8.63
CA GLU A 70 -15.56 10.96 -9.30
C GLU A 70 -15.59 9.81 -10.32
N ARG A 71 -16.72 9.11 -10.39
CA ARG A 71 -16.92 8.08 -11.39
C ARG A 71 -17.13 8.72 -12.77
N SER A 72 -16.20 8.49 -13.67
CA SER A 72 -16.23 9.04 -15.03
C SER A 72 -16.73 8.03 -16.07
N LYS A 73 -16.73 6.73 -15.73
CA LYS A 73 -17.14 5.64 -16.63
C LYS A 73 -18.16 4.72 -15.95
N GLU A 74 -18.94 4.02 -16.76
CA GLU A 74 -19.92 3.04 -16.25
C GLU A 74 -19.22 1.90 -15.49
N LYS A 75 -18.10 1.40 -16.03
CA LYS A 75 -17.29 0.38 -15.37
C LYS A 75 -16.09 0.98 -14.66
N ARG A 76 -15.82 0.50 -13.46
CA ARG A 76 -14.67 0.91 -12.63
C ARG A 76 -13.90 -0.29 -12.12
N VAL A 77 -12.59 -0.21 -12.17
CA VAL A 77 -11.67 -1.19 -11.61
C VAL A 77 -10.86 -0.54 -10.50
N LEU A 78 -10.85 -1.19 -9.33
CA LEU A 78 -10.09 -0.77 -8.15
C LEU A 78 -8.97 -1.78 -7.94
N ILE A 79 -7.71 -1.35 -8.01
CA ILE A 79 -6.54 -2.21 -7.85
C ILE A 79 -5.72 -1.73 -6.66
N LEU A 80 -5.55 -2.61 -5.68
CA LEU A 80 -4.66 -2.39 -4.55
C LEU A 80 -3.40 -3.24 -4.74
N ILE A 81 -2.23 -2.60 -4.82
CA ILE A 81 -0.94 -3.26 -5.00
C ILE A 81 -0.22 -3.32 -3.66
N ASP A 82 0.05 -4.55 -3.19
CA ASP A 82 0.87 -4.78 -2.03
C ASP A 82 2.30 -4.24 -2.26
N ALA A 83 2.95 -3.72 -1.22
CA ALA A 83 4.33 -3.23 -1.28
C ALA A 83 4.63 -2.13 -2.33
N TRP A 84 3.66 -1.29 -2.67
CA TRP A 84 3.85 -0.10 -3.50
C TRP A 84 3.69 1.17 -2.64
N GLY A 85 4.81 1.72 -2.18
CA GLY A 85 4.89 2.92 -1.34
C GLY A 85 5.48 4.11 -2.08
N VAL A 86 5.37 5.30 -1.50
CA VAL A 86 6.04 6.50 -2.00
C VAL A 86 7.51 6.48 -1.57
N PRO A 87 8.48 6.40 -2.49
CA PRO A 87 9.90 6.46 -2.16
C PRO A 87 10.32 7.88 -1.75
N PHE A 88 11.44 8.03 -1.02
CA PHE A 88 12.02 9.35 -0.76
C PHE A 88 12.64 9.96 -2.03
N ASP A 89 13.11 9.14 -2.96
CA ASP A 89 13.63 9.58 -4.27
C ASP A 89 12.46 9.77 -5.25
N GLU A 90 12.14 11.03 -5.53
CA GLU A 90 11.08 11.40 -6.48
C GLU A 90 11.37 10.87 -7.90
N LYS A 91 12.64 10.72 -8.29
CA LYS A 91 12.99 10.17 -9.61
C LYS A 91 12.59 8.71 -9.75
N LYS A 92 12.64 7.94 -8.65
CA LYS A 92 12.15 6.55 -8.61
C LYS A 92 10.64 6.53 -8.84
N MET A 93 9.90 7.39 -8.14
CA MET A 93 8.46 7.54 -8.32
C MET A 93 8.09 7.95 -9.75
N ALA A 94 8.79 8.92 -10.31
CA ALA A 94 8.56 9.39 -11.67
C ALA A 94 8.77 8.28 -12.71
N LYS A 95 9.75 7.38 -12.50
CA LYS A 95 9.96 6.21 -13.39
C LYS A 95 8.80 5.21 -13.32
N GLU A 96 8.26 4.98 -12.13
CA GLU A 96 7.11 4.09 -11.93
C GLU A 96 5.86 4.69 -12.61
N PHE A 97 5.60 5.97 -12.41
CA PHE A 97 4.49 6.66 -13.06
C PHE A 97 4.63 6.76 -14.59
N ALA A 98 5.85 6.89 -15.11
CA ALA A 98 6.09 6.95 -16.54
C ALA A 98 5.61 5.69 -17.31
N ILE A 99 5.36 4.58 -16.63
CA ILE A 99 4.77 3.37 -17.22
C ILE A 99 3.38 3.66 -17.81
N PHE A 100 2.63 4.58 -17.20
CA PHE A 100 1.27 4.93 -17.62
C PHE A 100 1.19 6.07 -18.64
N LYS A 101 2.33 6.56 -19.16
CA LYS A 101 2.40 7.74 -20.05
C LYS A 101 1.53 7.65 -21.32
N ASP A 102 1.28 6.43 -21.80
CA ASP A 102 0.54 6.19 -23.05
C ASP A 102 -0.97 5.98 -22.85
N VAL A 103 -1.46 6.16 -21.63
CA VAL A 103 -2.89 6.11 -21.31
C VAL A 103 -3.33 7.42 -20.67
N PRO A 104 -4.58 7.87 -20.83
CA PRO A 104 -5.10 9.02 -20.09
C PRO A 104 -5.03 8.72 -18.57
N HIS A 105 -4.33 9.57 -17.81
CA HIS A 105 -4.11 9.34 -16.39
C HIS A 105 -3.90 10.64 -15.60
N GLU A 106 -4.19 10.56 -14.30
CA GLU A 106 -3.82 11.54 -13.29
C GLU A 106 -3.02 10.81 -12.20
N TYR A 107 -1.96 11.43 -11.71
CA TYR A 107 -1.16 10.92 -10.60
C TYR A 107 -1.51 11.65 -9.31
N ALA A 108 -1.67 10.89 -8.25
CA ALA A 108 -1.90 11.41 -6.92
C ALA A 108 -1.09 10.64 -5.88
N ILE A 109 -1.00 11.22 -4.69
CA ILE A 109 -0.42 10.57 -3.51
C ILE A 109 -1.48 10.58 -2.42
N HIS A 110 -1.63 9.44 -1.75
CA HIS A 110 -2.64 9.24 -0.71
C HIS A 110 -2.00 8.83 0.61
N LYS A 111 -2.51 9.38 1.69
CA LYS A 111 -2.13 8.92 3.03
C LYS A 111 -2.96 7.69 3.40
N ARG A 112 -2.35 6.49 3.32
CA ARG A 112 -3.04 5.21 3.56
C ARG A 112 -3.85 5.19 4.86
N LEU A 113 -4.99 4.52 4.85
CA LEU A 113 -5.90 4.45 5.99
C LEU A 113 -5.54 3.32 6.96
N LYS A 114 -4.98 2.22 6.45
CA LYS A 114 -4.63 1.03 7.23
C LYS A 114 -3.23 0.52 6.89
N ASN A 115 -2.60 -0.12 7.86
CA ASN A 115 -1.22 -0.62 7.75
C ASN A 115 -1.13 -2.07 7.24
N VAL A 116 -2.25 -2.78 7.16
CA VAL A 116 -2.31 -4.19 6.77
C VAL A 116 -3.21 -4.34 5.56
N THR A 117 -2.72 -4.98 4.50
CA THR A 117 -3.40 -5.13 3.22
C THR A 117 -4.82 -5.69 3.35
N LYS A 118 -5.01 -6.75 4.11
CA LYS A 118 -6.33 -7.36 4.33
C LYS A 118 -7.36 -6.40 4.92
N HIS A 119 -6.92 -5.46 5.77
CA HIS A 119 -7.81 -4.43 6.31
C HIS A 119 -7.90 -3.22 5.39
N ALA A 120 -6.90 -2.99 4.54
CA ALA A 120 -6.91 -1.92 3.55
C ALA A 120 -8.00 -2.16 2.51
N GLU A 121 -8.17 -3.38 2.00
CA GLU A 121 -9.23 -3.73 1.06
C GLU A 121 -10.62 -3.29 1.53
N LEU A 122 -10.96 -3.58 2.79
CA LEU A 122 -12.26 -3.27 3.36
C LEU A 122 -12.52 -1.77 3.54
N VAL A 123 -11.46 -0.98 3.64
CA VAL A 123 -11.55 0.45 3.92
C VAL A 123 -11.30 1.28 2.68
N GLU A 124 -10.25 0.95 1.90
CA GLU A 124 -9.84 1.70 0.70
C GLU A 124 -10.83 1.52 -0.46
N PHE A 125 -11.47 0.34 -0.55
CA PHE A 125 -12.49 0.05 -1.56
C PHE A 125 -13.92 0.40 -1.14
N ARG A 126 -14.06 1.14 -0.04
CA ARG A 126 -15.37 1.63 0.38
C ARG A 126 -15.95 2.57 -0.67
N THR A 127 -17.19 2.34 -1.04
CA THR A 127 -17.98 3.20 -1.93
C THR A 127 -19.21 3.71 -1.19
N ASP A 128 -19.72 4.87 -1.58
CA ASP A 128 -20.98 5.40 -1.06
C ASP A 128 -22.22 4.69 -1.66
N SER A 129 -22.01 3.89 -2.69
CA SER A 129 -23.06 3.21 -3.41
C SER A 129 -23.36 1.84 -2.84
N THR A 130 -24.61 1.41 -2.98
CA THR A 130 -25.05 0.03 -2.74
C THR A 130 -24.62 -0.93 -3.85
N GLU A 131 -23.64 -0.52 -4.68
CA GLU A 131 -23.12 -1.33 -5.77
C GLU A 131 -22.44 -2.61 -5.26
N SER A 132 -22.73 -3.70 -5.93
CA SER A 132 -22.03 -4.95 -5.71
C SER A 132 -20.61 -4.83 -6.26
N ILE A 133 -19.61 -4.95 -5.37
CA ILE A 133 -18.21 -5.03 -5.75
C ILE A 133 -17.87 -6.51 -5.91
N VAL A 134 -17.35 -6.89 -7.07
CA VAL A 134 -16.80 -8.23 -7.28
C VAL A 134 -15.33 -8.19 -6.97
N ALA A 135 -14.92 -8.94 -5.94
CA ALA A 135 -13.51 -9.12 -5.60
C ALA A 135 -12.90 -10.28 -6.41
N ILE A 136 -11.72 -10.06 -6.96
CA ILE A 136 -10.93 -11.07 -7.65
C ILE A 136 -9.51 -11.14 -7.09
N GLU A 137 -8.88 -12.29 -7.20
CA GLU A 137 -7.54 -12.51 -6.61
C GLU A 137 -6.41 -12.42 -7.63
N LYS A 138 -6.71 -12.43 -8.93
CA LYS A 138 -5.68 -12.49 -9.98
C LYS A 138 -5.98 -11.51 -11.11
N LEU A 139 -4.97 -10.77 -11.53
CA LEU A 139 -5.03 -9.83 -12.65
C LEU A 139 -5.48 -10.52 -13.96
N SER A 140 -5.06 -11.77 -14.20
CA SER A 140 -5.47 -12.55 -15.37
C SER A 140 -6.98 -12.80 -15.51
N ARG A 141 -7.72 -12.70 -14.40
CA ARG A 141 -9.19 -12.81 -14.41
C ARG A 141 -9.90 -11.52 -14.81
N LEU A 142 -9.21 -10.40 -14.66
CA LEU A 142 -9.80 -9.09 -14.91
C LEU A 142 -10.24 -8.92 -16.36
N ASP A 143 -9.40 -9.38 -17.31
CA ASP A 143 -9.66 -9.30 -18.73
C ASP A 143 -11.01 -9.98 -19.11
N SER A 144 -11.21 -11.21 -18.68
CA SER A 144 -12.45 -11.96 -18.96
C SER A 144 -13.68 -11.37 -18.30
N LEU A 145 -13.51 -10.80 -17.10
CA LEU A 145 -14.61 -10.13 -16.38
C LEU A 145 -15.03 -8.83 -17.08
N LEU A 146 -14.07 -8.03 -17.53
CA LEU A 146 -14.35 -6.77 -18.20
C LEU A 146 -15.05 -6.98 -19.55
N MET A 147 -14.70 -8.08 -20.25
CA MET A 147 -15.34 -8.42 -21.53
C MET A 147 -16.77 -8.96 -21.40
N ASN A 148 -17.04 -9.75 -20.34
CA ASN A 148 -18.21 -10.63 -20.33
C ASN A 148 -19.19 -10.35 -19.18
N SER A 149 -18.98 -9.33 -18.33
CA SER A 149 -19.79 -9.14 -17.14
C SER A 149 -20.59 -7.83 -17.11
N ASP A 150 -21.76 -7.90 -16.47
CA ASP A 150 -22.60 -6.74 -16.14
C ASP A 150 -22.12 -6.01 -14.87
N TYR A 151 -20.98 -6.40 -14.31
CA TYR A 151 -20.45 -5.78 -13.11
C TYR A 151 -19.98 -4.35 -13.37
N LYS A 152 -20.43 -3.43 -12.53
CA LYS A 152 -20.04 -2.02 -12.61
C LYS A 152 -18.73 -1.73 -11.90
N THR A 153 -18.43 -2.46 -10.85
CA THR A 153 -17.19 -2.27 -10.08
C THR A 153 -16.53 -3.61 -9.79
N VAL A 154 -15.26 -3.72 -10.15
CA VAL A 154 -14.40 -4.87 -9.85
C VAL A 154 -13.27 -4.41 -8.95
N ALA A 155 -13.00 -5.14 -7.87
CA ALA A 155 -11.89 -4.89 -6.95
C ALA A 155 -10.88 -6.02 -6.99
N LEU A 156 -9.61 -5.68 -7.00
CA LEU A 156 -8.49 -6.61 -7.08
C LEU A 156 -7.39 -6.20 -6.12
N THR A 157 -6.87 -7.15 -5.35
CA THR A 157 -5.63 -6.98 -4.59
C THR A 157 -4.54 -7.85 -5.19
N ILE A 158 -3.41 -7.21 -5.52
CA ILE A 158 -2.24 -7.87 -6.11
C ILE A 158 -1.19 -8.04 -5.00
N ASN A 159 -0.92 -9.31 -4.67
CA ASN A 159 0.05 -9.68 -3.64
C ASN A 159 1.41 -10.15 -4.20
N ASP A 160 1.59 -10.18 -5.51
CA ASP A 160 2.77 -10.73 -6.17
C ASP A 160 4.02 -9.84 -5.98
N SER A 161 3.84 -8.60 -5.53
CA SER A 161 4.92 -7.67 -5.18
C SER A 161 5.44 -7.79 -3.73
N LYS A 162 4.99 -8.79 -2.97
CA LYS A 162 5.30 -8.95 -1.53
C LYS A 162 6.78 -8.93 -1.19
N GLU A 163 7.63 -9.43 -2.07
CA GLU A 163 9.08 -9.49 -1.87
C GLU A 163 9.77 -8.14 -2.07
N GLY A 164 9.04 -7.09 -2.46
CA GLY A 164 9.59 -5.74 -2.68
C GLY A 164 10.57 -5.68 -3.86
N SER A 165 10.52 -6.65 -4.77
CA SER A 165 11.33 -6.65 -5.99
C SER A 165 10.84 -5.53 -6.92
N GLU A 166 11.72 -4.61 -7.29
CA GLU A 166 11.42 -3.55 -8.26
C GLU A 166 10.98 -4.10 -9.63
N GLU A 167 11.54 -5.25 -10.01
CA GLU A 167 11.18 -5.93 -11.26
C GLU A 167 9.75 -6.47 -11.20
N SER A 168 9.38 -7.15 -10.10
CA SER A 168 8.02 -7.65 -9.91
C SER A 168 6.99 -6.52 -9.92
N LEU A 169 7.26 -5.44 -9.19
CA LEU A 169 6.39 -4.26 -9.21
C LEU A 169 6.26 -3.67 -10.62
N ARG A 170 7.37 -3.50 -11.32
CA ARG A 170 7.38 -2.98 -12.70
C ARG A 170 6.54 -3.85 -13.64
N ASN A 171 6.65 -5.17 -13.55
CA ASN A 171 5.87 -6.09 -14.36
C ASN A 171 4.37 -5.93 -14.09
N VAL A 172 3.97 -5.88 -12.82
CA VAL A 172 2.58 -5.63 -12.41
C VAL A 172 2.06 -4.30 -12.96
N LEU A 173 2.84 -3.20 -12.83
CA LEU A 173 2.44 -1.90 -13.35
C LEU A 173 2.31 -1.88 -14.88
N ASN A 174 3.21 -2.56 -15.60
CA ASN A 174 3.11 -2.71 -17.06
C ASN A 174 1.85 -3.48 -17.46
N ASP A 175 1.56 -4.61 -16.81
CA ASP A 175 0.36 -5.40 -17.09
C ASP A 175 -0.93 -4.59 -16.87
N ILE A 176 -0.96 -3.76 -15.81
CA ILE A 176 -2.07 -2.85 -15.56
C ILE A 176 -2.17 -1.78 -16.64
N ALA A 177 -1.05 -1.17 -17.06
CA ALA A 177 -1.05 -0.16 -18.12
C ALA A 177 -1.56 -0.74 -19.47
N GLU A 178 -1.19 -1.97 -19.80
CA GLU A 178 -1.72 -2.66 -20.99
C GLU A 178 -3.23 -2.93 -20.87
N LEU A 179 -3.73 -3.31 -19.70
CA LEU A 179 -5.17 -3.43 -19.47
C LEU A 179 -5.91 -2.10 -19.62
N MET A 180 -5.33 -1.01 -19.11
CA MET A 180 -5.91 0.34 -19.27
C MET A 180 -5.99 0.76 -20.75
N LYS A 181 -4.98 0.42 -21.56
CA LYS A 181 -5.01 0.64 -23.02
C LYS A 181 -6.08 -0.19 -23.70
N LYS A 182 -6.22 -1.45 -23.29
CA LYS A 182 -7.19 -2.39 -23.85
C LYS A 182 -8.63 -2.03 -23.55
N PHE A 183 -8.88 -1.39 -22.39
CA PHE A 183 -10.21 -1.03 -21.89
C PHE A 183 -10.35 0.48 -21.66
N PRO A 184 -10.35 1.33 -22.71
CA PRO A 184 -10.40 2.78 -22.57
C PRO A 184 -11.72 3.30 -21.96
N ASP A 185 -12.78 2.50 -22.03
CA ASP A 185 -14.11 2.81 -21.48
C ASP A 185 -14.28 2.37 -20.02
N VAL A 186 -13.22 1.90 -19.39
CA VAL A 186 -13.19 1.48 -17.99
C VAL A 186 -12.32 2.44 -17.19
N GLN A 187 -12.85 3.01 -16.13
CA GLN A 187 -12.06 3.83 -15.19
C GLN A 187 -11.23 2.92 -14.28
N PHE A 188 -9.93 3.19 -14.18
CA PHE A 188 -9.03 2.47 -13.28
C PHE A 188 -8.62 3.39 -12.12
N ILE A 189 -8.66 2.86 -10.89
CA ILE A 189 -8.05 3.43 -9.71
C ILE A 189 -7.04 2.42 -9.21
N VAL A 190 -5.75 2.71 -9.37
CA VAL A 190 -4.64 1.85 -8.99
C VAL A 190 -3.92 2.51 -7.83
N GLN A 191 -3.84 1.83 -6.70
CA GLN A 191 -3.32 2.38 -5.45
C GLN A 191 -2.35 1.41 -4.79
N GLY A 192 -1.29 1.93 -4.16
CA GLY A 192 -0.46 1.15 -3.25
C GLY A 192 -1.17 0.85 -1.93
N ALA A 193 -0.92 -0.32 -1.34
CA ALA A 193 -1.42 -0.68 -0.03
C ALA A 193 -0.50 -0.16 1.09
N HIS A 194 0.78 -0.33 0.93
CA HIS A 194 1.82 0.09 1.87
C HIS A 194 3.22 0.07 1.22
N ARG A 195 4.21 0.65 1.91
CA ARG A 195 5.62 0.52 1.51
C ARG A 195 6.08 -0.96 1.58
N PRO A 196 7.16 -1.37 0.89
CA PRO A 196 7.75 -2.69 1.04
C PRO A 196 8.08 -2.99 2.51
N ILE A 197 7.49 -4.06 3.07
CA ILE A 197 7.70 -4.47 4.48
C ILE A 197 8.58 -5.72 4.59
N LEU A 198 8.64 -6.54 3.54
CA LEU A 198 9.47 -7.73 3.45
C LEU A 198 10.79 -7.39 2.74
N GLY A 199 11.51 -6.46 3.17
CA GLY A 199 12.81 -6.10 2.63
C GLY A 199 13.83 -5.97 3.74
N THR A 200 15.06 -5.64 3.37
CA THR A 200 16.07 -5.25 4.36
C THR A 200 15.62 -3.97 5.08
N PRO A 201 16.12 -3.70 6.29
CA PRO A 201 15.85 -2.44 6.97
C PRO A 201 16.21 -1.22 6.11
N GLU A 202 17.24 -1.33 5.27
CA GLU A 202 17.68 -0.29 4.34
C GLU A 202 16.60 -0.02 3.30
N THR A 203 16.08 -1.06 2.63
CA THR A 203 15.00 -0.92 1.62
C THR A 203 13.77 -0.24 2.20
N ARG A 204 13.40 -0.60 3.43
CA ARG A 204 12.24 0.03 4.10
C ARG A 204 12.44 1.50 4.41
N ARG A 205 13.69 1.91 4.66
CA ARG A 205 14.07 3.31 4.92
C ARG A 205 14.07 4.19 3.68
N GLU A 206 13.95 3.61 2.50
CA GLU A 206 13.85 4.36 1.24
C GLU A 206 12.46 4.92 0.96
N TYR A 207 11.45 4.58 1.79
CA TYR A 207 10.04 4.92 1.55
C TYR A 207 9.40 5.63 2.74
N TYR A 208 8.50 6.56 2.45
CA TYR A 208 7.60 7.15 3.45
C TYR A 208 6.75 6.07 4.11
N ALA A 209 6.53 6.21 5.44
CA ALA A 209 5.84 5.18 6.22
C ALA A 209 4.35 5.04 5.87
N HIS A 210 3.69 6.17 5.58
CA HIS A 210 2.22 6.21 5.48
C HIS A 210 1.69 6.72 4.14
N TRP A 211 2.57 6.96 3.17
CA TRP A 211 2.18 7.50 1.88
C TRP A 211 2.26 6.44 0.80
N VAL A 212 1.24 6.40 -0.05
CA VAL A 212 1.12 5.45 -1.17
C VAL A 212 0.78 6.19 -2.45
N PRO A 213 1.29 5.71 -3.61
CA PRO A 213 0.97 6.28 -4.90
C PRO A 213 -0.45 5.88 -5.35
N VAL A 214 -1.04 6.73 -6.18
CA VAL A 214 -2.32 6.51 -6.82
C VAL A 214 -2.24 6.90 -8.28
N VAL A 215 -2.74 6.05 -9.16
CA VAL A 215 -2.95 6.33 -10.58
C VAL A 215 -4.45 6.23 -10.86
N ILE A 216 -5.01 7.29 -11.40
CA ILE A 216 -6.41 7.33 -11.88
C ILE A 216 -6.32 7.34 -13.40
N GLY A 217 -6.82 6.29 -14.02
CA GLY A 217 -6.73 6.13 -15.46
C GLY A 217 -8.09 6.07 -16.15
N ASN A 218 -8.10 6.47 -17.42
CA ASN A 218 -9.27 6.43 -18.30
C ASN A 218 -10.47 7.21 -17.72
N PHE A 219 -10.24 8.43 -17.26
CA PHE A 219 -11.27 9.33 -16.73
C PHE A 219 -11.97 10.16 -17.82
#